data_ae56b7b6edeecd50aa61c97604d60de7
#
_entry.id   ae56b7b6edeecd50aa61c97604d60de7
#
_cell.length_a   1.000
_cell.length_b   1.000
_cell.length_c   1.000
_cell.angle_alpha   90.00
_cell.angle_beta   90.00
_cell.angle_gamma   90.00
#
_symmetry.space_group_name_H-M   'P 1'
#
loop_
_entity.id
_entity.type
_entity.pdbx_description
1 polymer ?
#
loop_
_entity_poly.entity_id
_entity_poly.type
_entity_poly.pdbx_seq_one_letter_code
_entity_poly.pdbx_strand_id
1 'polypeptide(L)'
;ADNEVRWVGTLQGIFVDAAGFLREDGDGDAILDDYNTDPAIDIFFDDTLDEPRARLRRYTSSEATEFVESGFTDTELTALDSLWNARQALSALSEVTTHRGDRTNLNAVNTTSAGTGRQIWTWLDADFDGVVDTGEQVPFDSVTFDHTNAGWLDIEGNLALNPDADTDVDNLVDYIRGDQVTGLRNRIVDYDGDGTLETIRLGDIVHSTPTPAAVPAEAYDLLALDLSYFEYRNQYRNRRQVVYIGANDGMIHAFNGGFFEEINDAGEVKFGFT
;
A
#
# COMPACT_ATOMS: atom_id res chain seq x y z
N ALA A 1 -11.28 -1.87 -29.23
CA ALA A 1 -11.06 -2.03 -27.80
C ALA A 1 -9.75 -2.79 -27.66
N ASP A 2 -8.73 -2.12 -27.18
CA ASP A 2 -7.41 -2.71 -27.02
C ASP A 2 -7.49 -3.68 -25.83
N ASN A 3 -7.31 -4.98 -26.09
CA ASN A 3 -7.08 -5.99 -25.06
C ASN A 3 -5.67 -5.82 -24.49
N GLU A 4 -5.38 -4.67 -23.93
CA GLU A 4 -4.14 -4.47 -23.23
C GLU A 4 -4.24 -5.20 -21.89
N VAL A 5 -3.38 -6.18 -21.67
CA VAL A 5 -3.27 -6.86 -20.38
C VAL A 5 -2.87 -5.81 -19.35
N ARG A 6 -3.77 -5.51 -18.43
CA ARG A 6 -3.53 -4.55 -17.37
C ARG A 6 -2.93 -5.27 -16.19
N TRP A 7 -1.64 -5.10 -16.01
CA TRP A 7 -0.92 -5.58 -14.84
C TRP A 7 -1.01 -4.50 -13.76
N VAL A 8 -1.80 -4.76 -12.73
CA VAL A 8 -2.01 -3.80 -11.63
C VAL A 8 -1.90 -4.53 -10.31
N GLY A 9 -1.08 -3.99 -9.41
CA GLY A 9 -0.95 -4.50 -8.06
C GLY A 9 -2.14 -4.10 -7.19
N THR A 10 -2.57 -5.02 -6.34
CA THR A 10 -3.53 -4.74 -5.26
C THR A 10 -2.95 -5.24 -3.94
N LEU A 11 -2.99 -4.39 -2.93
CA LEU A 11 -2.61 -4.71 -1.56
C LEU A 11 -3.68 -4.12 -0.64
N GLN A 12 -4.29 -4.97 0.18
CA GLN A 12 -5.41 -4.59 1.05
C GLN A 12 -5.13 -5.01 2.49
N GLY A 13 -5.59 -4.21 3.43
CA GLY A 13 -5.65 -4.57 4.85
C GLY A 13 -7.07 -5.02 5.17
N ILE A 14 -7.20 -6.20 5.77
CA ILE A 14 -8.48 -6.78 6.20
C ILE A 14 -8.38 -7.25 7.64
N PHE A 15 -9.51 -7.38 8.32
CA PHE A 15 -9.54 -7.94 9.67
C PHE A 15 -9.22 -9.43 9.68
N VAL A 16 -8.65 -9.89 10.79
CA VAL A 16 -8.60 -11.30 11.19
C VAL A 16 -9.22 -11.40 12.58
N ASP A 17 -10.31 -12.12 12.71
CA ASP A 17 -10.99 -12.27 14.00
C ASP A 17 -10.30 -13.30 14.92
N ALA A 18 -10.80 -13.41 16.15
CA ALA A 18 -10.25 -14.32 17.15
C ALA A 18 -10.41 -15.81 16.77
N ALA A 19 -11.31 -16.16 15.85
CA ALA A 19 -11.49 -17.49 15.31
C ALA A 19 -10.59 -17.78 14.10
N GLY A 20 -9.89 -16.75 13.60
CA GLY A 20 -8.99 -16.86 12.45
C GLY A 20 -9.66 -16.63 11.09
N PHE A 21 -10.89 -16.15 11.07
CA PHE A 21 -11.55 -15.78 9.81
C PHE A 21 -11.06 -14.41 9.33
N LEU A 22 -10.86 -14.32 8.02
CA LEU A 22 -10.72 -13.03 7.34
C LEU A 22 -12.08 -12.35 7.34
N ARG A 23 -12.13 -11.05 7.65
CA ARG A 23 -13.37 -10.28 7.77
C ARG A 23 -13.26 -8.98 6.99
N GLU A 24 -14.34 -8.64 6.30
CA GLU A 24 -14.52 -7.36 5.63
C GLU A 24 -14.83 -6.26 6.66
N ASP A 25 -14.65 -5.00 6.31
CA ASP A 25 -15.13 -3.82 7.04
C ASP A 25 -16.35 -3.28 6.27
N GLY A 26 -17.47 -4.00 6.39
CA GLY A 26 -18.60 -3.85 5.48
C GLY A 26 -19.38 -2.55 5.62
N ASP A 27 -19.23 -1.81 6.72
CA ASP A 27 -19.81 -0.48 6.91
C ASP A 27 -18.77 0.64 6.90
N GLY A 28 -17.48 0.31 6.82
CA GLY A 28 -16.38 1.27 6.64
C GLY A 28 -16.05 2.08 7.90
N ASP A 29 -16.45 1.60 9.09
CA ASP A 29 -16.24 2.32 10.34
C ASP A 29 -14.92 1.95 11.04
N ALA A 30 -14.20 0.95 10.50
CA ALA A 30 -12.95 0.40 10.99
C ALA A 30 -13.06 -0.25 12.39
N ILE A 31 -14.23 -0.72 12.76
CA ILE A 31 -14.52 -1.53 13.95
C ILE A 31 -14.92 -2.93 13.47
N LEU A 32 -14.43 -3.97 14.10
CA LEU A 32 -14.84 -5.32 13.76
C LEU A 32 -16.16 -5.67 14.45
N ASP A 33 -17.23 -5.69 13.69
CA ASP A 33 -18.59 -5.94 14.11
C ASP A 33 -19.04 -7.42 13.98
N ASP A 34 -20.34 -7.65 14.04
CA ASP A 34 -20.91 -8.97 13.82
C ASP A 34 -20.78 -9.43 12.36
N TYR A 35 -21.06 -10.72 12.10
CA TYR A 35 -20.90 -11.30 10.76
C TYR A 35 -21.95 -10.87 9.73
N ASN A 36 -22.94 -10.08 10.10
CA ASN A 36 -23.88 -9.52 9.13
C ASN A 36 -23.39 -8.16 8.62
N THR A 37 -22.75 -7.39 9.49
CA THR A 37 -22.11 -6.10 9.16
C THR A 37 -20.78 -6.35 8.47
N ASP A 38 -19.91 -7.15 9.13
CA ASP A 38 -18.58 -7.51 8.64
C ASP A 38 -18.51 -8.99 8.30
N PRO A 39 -18.88 -9.40 7.10
CA PRO A 39 -18.94 -10.80 6.72
C PRO A 39 -17.58 -11.47 6.71
N ALA A 40 -17.58 -12.78 6.94
CA ALA A 40 -16.37 -13.59 6.77
C ALA A 40 -16.05 -13.79 5.29
N ILE A 41 -14.75 -13.73 4.95
CA ILE A 41 -14.25 -13.81 3.59
C ILE A 41 -13.67 -15.20 3.35
N ASP A 42 -14.20 -15.90 2.35
CA ASP A 42 -13.59 -17.10 1.77
C ASP A 42 -13.08 -16.77 0.36
N ILE A 43 -11.80 -17.01 0.09
CA ILE A 43 -11.24 -16.84 -1.25
C ILE A 43 -11.32 -18.17 -1.97
N PHE A 44 -11.89 -18.18 -3.17
CA PHE A 44 -12.03 -19.35 -4.01
C PHE A 44 -11.77 -19.03 -5.49
N PHE A 45 -11.56 -20.05 -6.30
CA PHE A 45 -11.49 -19.91 -7.76
C PHE A 45 -12.84 -20.27 -8.36
N ASP A 46 -13.41 -19.37 -9.17
CA ASP A 46 -14.65 -19.62 -9.90
C ASP A 46 -14.34 -20.19 -11.28
N ASP A 47 -14.52 -21.49 -11.44
CA ASP A 47 -14.26 -22.20 -12.70
C ASP A 47 -15.18 -21.75 -13.86
N THR A 48 -16.28 -21.07 -13.55
CA THR A 48 -17.23 -20.58 -14.58
C THR A 48 -16.77 -19.26 -15.17
N LEU A 49 -16.21 -18.40 -14.33
CA LEU A 49 -15.69 -17.10 -14.72
C LEU A 49 -14.20 -17.14 -15.05
N ASP A 50 -13.50 -18.23 -14.70
CA ASP A 50 -12.05 -18.43 -14.84
C ASP A 50 -11.24 -17.36 -14.09
N GLU A 51 -11.69 -17.03 -12.85
CA GLU A 51 -11.07 -16.00 -12.02
C GLU A 51 -11.14 -16.28 -10.51
N PRO A 52 -10.22 -15.74 -9.69
CA PRO A 52 -10.32 -15.79 -8.23
C PRO A 52 -11.39 -14.81 -7.75
N ARG A 53 -12.22 -15.27 -6.81
CA ARG A 53 -13.31 -14.50 -6.21
C ARG A 53 -13.30 -14.59 -4.69
N ALA A 54 -14.04 -13.70 -4.06
CA ALA A 54 -14.33 -13.73 -2.64
C ALA A 54 -15.80 -14.10 -2.40
N ARG A 55 -16.03 -14.92 -1.39
CA ARG A 55 -17.36 -15.23 -0.86
C ARG A 55 -17.51 -14.63 0.51
N LEU A 56 -18.45 -13.71 0.62
CA LEU A 56 -18.79 -13.01 1.87
C LEU A 56 -19.87 -13.80 2.59
N ARG A 57 -19.49 -14.48 3.67
CA ARG A 57 -20.40 -15.31 4.46
C ARG A 57 -20.90 -14.57 5.68
N ARG A 58 -22.20 -14.58 5.87
CA ARG A 58 -22.89 -13.99 7.03
C ARG A 58 -23.40 -15.09 7.94
N TYR A 59 -23.30 -14.84 9.24
CA TYR A 59 -23.73 -15.80 10.28
C TYR A 59 -24.65 -15.12 11.29
N THR A 60 -25.65 -15.85 11.77
CA THR A 60 -26.69 -15.30 12.65
C THR A 60 -26.37 -15.36 14.15
N SER A 61 -25.27 -15.99 14.55
CA SER A 61 -24.92 -16.11 15.97
C SER A 61 -23.52 -15.55 16.22
N SER A 62 -23.45 -14.62 17.19
CA SER A 62 -22.21 -14.14 17.79
C SER A 62 -21.74 -14.98 18.96
N GLU A 63 -22.55 -15.97 19.42
CA GLU A 63 -22.16 -16.84 20.51
C GLU A 63 -21.38 -18.05 19.99
N ALA A 64 -20.23 -18.29 20.59
CA ALA A 64 -19.13 -19.16 20.18
C ALA A 64 -19.44 -20.67 20.06
N THR A 65 -20.67 -21.10 19.98
CA THR A 65 -21.02 -22.51 19.98
C THR A 65 -21.65 -23.06 18.71
N GLU A 66 -22.31 -22.24 17.89
CA GLU A 66 -22.80 -22.65 16.56
C GLU A 66 -22.90 -21.45 15.62
N PHE A 67 -22.05 -21.41 14.63
CA PHE A 67 -22.19 -20.47 13.49
C PHE A 67 -23.22 -21.06 12.51
N VAL A 68 -24.40 -20.45 12.42
CA VAL A 68 -25.39 -20.79 11.41
C VAL A 68 -25.28 -19.79 10.29
N GLU A 69 -24.82 -20.25 9.12
CA GLU A 69 -24.76 -19.41 7.93
C GLU A 69 -26.15 -18.90 7.56
N SER A 70 -26.31 -17.59 7.51
CA SER A 70 -27.57 -16.92 7.14
C SER A 70 -27.62 -16.57 5.64
N GLY A 71 -26.49 -16.61 4.95
CA GLY A 71 -26.36 -16.36 3.53
C GLY A 71 -24.94 -15.97 3.12
N PHE A 72 -24.73 -15.90 1.82
CA PHE A 72 -23.46 -15.45 1.26
C PHE A 72 -23.69 -14.59 0.01
N THR A 73 -22.64 -13.85 -0.36
CA THR A 73 -22.58 -13.08 -1.62
C THR A 73 -21.19 -13.29 -2.21
N ASP A 74 -21.12 -13.60 -3.50
CA ASP A 74 -19.85 -13.72 -4.21
C ASP A 74 -19.51 -12.37 -4.87
N THR A 75 -18.26 -11.94 -4.73
CA THR A 75 -17.76 -10.67 -5.24
C THR A 75 -16.35 -10.81 -5.81
N GLU A 76 -15.88 -9.81 -6.55
CA GLU A 76 -14.50 -9.73 -6.99
C GLU A 76 -13.56 -9.41 -5.81
N LEU A 77 -12.31 -9.88 -5.87
CA LEU A 77 -11.32 -9.56 -4.83
C LEU A 77 -11.02 -8.06 -4.73
N THR A 78 -11.18 -7.34 -5.83
CA THR A 78 -10.96 -5.90 -5.91
C THR A 78 -12.09 -5.08 -5.31
N ALA A 79 -13.28 -5.68 -5.15
CA ALA A 79 -14.48 -5.06 -4.60
C ALA A 79 -14.70 -5.36 -3.11
N LEU A 80 -13.71 -5.95 -2.43
CA LEU A 80 -13.76 -6.15 -0.98
C LEU A 80 -13.69 -4.81 -0.24
N ASP A 81 -14.59 -4.63 0.73
CA ASP A 81 -14.54 -3.50 1.66
C ASP A 81 -13.44 -3.76 2.70
N SER A 82 -12.29 -3.16 2.47
CA SER A 82 -11.07 -3.38 3.25
C SER A 82 -10.80 -2.18 4.14
N LEU A 83 -10.11 -2.39 5.26
CA LEU A 83 -9.62 -1.32 6.15
C LEU A 83 -8.82 -0.27 5.39
N TRP A 84 -8.06 -0.70 4.41
CA TRP A 84 -7.35 0.16 3.48
C TRP A 84 -6.98 -0.60 2.20
N ASN A 85 -6.87 0.14 1.11
CA ASN A 85 -6.46 -0.38 -0.19
C ASN A 85 -5.34 0.52 -0.75
N ALA A 86 -4.15 -0.05 -0.96
CA ALA A 86 -2.98 0.68 -1.40
C ALA A 86 -3.15 1.30 -2.79
N ARG A 87 -3.83 0.61 -3.72
CA ARG A 87 -4.13 1.12 -5.06
C ARG A 87 -5.02 2.36 -4.98
N GLN A 88 -6.12 2.27 -4.24
CA GLN A 88 -7.06 3.39 -4.06
C GLN A 88 -6.38 4.57 -3.34
N ALA A 89 -5.60 4.29 -2.27
CA ALA A 89 -4.86 5.32 -1.56
C ALA A 89 -3.87 6.07 -2.45
N LEU A 90 -3.15 5.36 -3.32
CA LEU A 90 -2.25 5.99 -4.29
C LEU A 90 -3.00 6.72 -5.40
N SER A 91 -4.12 6.18 -5.88
CA SER A 91 -4.97 6.84 -6.89
C SER A 91 -5.53 8.15 -6.38
N ALA A 92 -5.94 8.20 -5.11
CA ALA A 92 -6.52 9.39 -4.48
C ALA A 92 -5.53 10.54 -4.23
N LEU A 93 -4.22 10.35 -4.44
CA LEU A 93 -3.25 11.42 -4.28
C LEU A 93 -3.45 12.53 -5.33
N SER A 94 -3.65 13.76 -4.86
CA SER A 94 -3.87 14.93 -5.72
C SER A 94 -2.57 15.56 -6.22
N GLU A 95 -1.47 15.36 -5.52
CA GLU A 95 -0.15 15.88 -5.86
C GLU A 95 0.89 14.76 -5.75
N VAL A 96 1.62 14.50 -6.83
CA VAL A 96 2.61 13.43 -6.87
C VAL A 96 3.98 13.89 -7.39
N THR A 97 4.04 15.04 -8.03
CA THR A 97 5.27 15.56 -8.66
C THR A 97 6.23 16.14 -7.62
N THR A 98 5.70 16.71 -6.54
CA THR A 98 6.51 17.28 -5.47
C THR A 98 6.91 16.24 -4.44
N HIS A 99 8.21 16.18 -4.13
CA HIS A 99 8.68 15.35 -3.04
C HIS A 99 8.25 15.93 -1.70
N ARG A 100 7.60 15.11 -0.89
CA ARG A 100 7.20 15.51 0.46
C ARG A 100 8.43 15.57 1.36
N GLY A 101 8.88 16.77 1.70
CA GLY A 101 10.15 16.99 2.41
C GLY A 101 10.16 16.65 3.89
N ASP A 102 9.01 16.39 4.51
CA ASP A 102 8.93 16.15 5.96
C ASP A 102 9.14 14.67 6.31
N ARG A 103 10.39 14.30 6.56
CA ARG A 103 10.76 12.98 7.08
C ARG A 103 10.54 12.85 8.59
N THR A 104 10.40 13.97 9.31
CA THR A 104 10.39 13.99 10.77
C THR A 104 9.00 13.77 11.33
N ASN A 105 7.97 14.06 10.55
CA ASN A 105 6.58 13.91 10.94
C ASN A 105 5.87 12.84 10.09
N LEU A 106 6.25 11.61 10.28
CA LEU A 106 5.56 10.46 9.68
C LEU A 106 4.09 10.36 10.13
N ASN A 107 3.74 11.02 11.24
CA ASN A 107 2.38 11.11 11.75
C ASN A 107 1.52 12.11 10.96
N ALA A 108 2.11 13.15 10.37
CA ALA A 108 1.39 14.12 9.54
C ALA A 108 0.85 13.53 8.22
N VAL A 109 1.21 12.30 7.91
CA VAL A 109 0.75 11.60 6.69
C VAL A 109 -0.75 11.39 6.71
N ASN A 110 -1.36 11.45 7.85
CA ASN A 110 -2.63 10.78 8.00
C ASN A 110 -3.85 11.63 8.30
N THR A 111 -3.71 12.79 8.81
CA THR A 111 -4.90 13.36 9.44
C THR A 111 -5.59 14.45 8.64
N THR A 112 -4.94 15.05 7.66
CA THR A 112 -5.56 16.16 6.92
C THR A 112 -5.03 16.34 5.52
N SER A 113 -4.08 15.53 5.11
CA SER A 113 -3.40 15.66 3.84
C SER A 113 -3.55 14.40 2.98
N ALA A 114 -4.68 13.72 3.11
CA ALA A 114 -5.10 12.77 2.09
C ALA A 114 -5.05 13.53 0.76
N GLY A 115 -4.14 13.14 -0.09
CA GLY A 115 -3.97 13.79 -1.37
C GLY A 115 -2.70 14.64 -1.55
N THR A 116 -1.81 14.73 -0.59
CA THR A 116 -0.56 15.47 -0.79
C THR A 116 0.65 14.56 -0.83
N GLY A 117 1.29 14.51 -1.97
CA GLY A 117 2.65 14.09 -2.23
C GLY A 117 3.04 12.65 -1.88
N ARG A 118 4.01 12.15 -2.62
CA ARG A 118 4.72 10.88 -2.33
C ARG A 118 6.11 11.19 -1.83
N GLN A 119 6.59 10.42 -0.85
CA GLN A 119 8.00 10.40 -0.50
C GLN A 119 8.66 9.28 -1.27
N ILE A 120 9.36 9.62 -2.34
CA ILE A 120 10.14 8.67 -3.12
C ILE A 120 11.61 9.05 -2.98
N TRP A 121 12.40 8.08 -2.58
CA TRP A 121 13.83 8.22 -2.38
C TRP A 121 14.57 7.32 -3.34
N THR A 122 15.72 7.78 -3.79
CA THR A 122 16.64 6.99 -4.58
C THR A 122 18.06 7.18 -4.06
N TRP A 123 19.00 6.53 -4.69
CA TRP A 123 20.40 6.58 -4.40
C TRP A 123 21.15 6.92 -5.67
N LEU A 124 22.00 7.93 -5.58
CA LEU A 124 22.94 8.31 -6.61
C LEU A 124 24.36 7.98 -6.12
N ASP A 125 24.92 6.90 -6.62
CA ASP A 125 26.28 6.43 -6.30
C ASP A 125 27.31 7.35 -6.99
N ALA A 126 27.70 8.42 -6.31
CA ALA A 126 28.51 9.49 -6.90
C ALA A 126 29.98 9.09 -7.08
N ASP A 127 30.48 8.16 -6.27
CA ASP A 127 31.86 7.68 -6.32
C ASP A 127 32.01 6.27 -6.93
N PHE A 128 30.90 5.64 -7.31
CA PHE A 128 30.83 4.34 -7.99
C PHE A 128 31.40 3.17 -7.17
N ASP A 129 31.24 3.23 -5.87
CA ASP A 129 31.72 2.18 -4.98
C ASP A 129 30.67 1.09 -4.62
N GLY A 130 29.40 1.33 -4.98
CA GLY A 130 28.28 0.41 -4.73
C GLY A 130 27.77 0.43 -3.30
N VAL A 131 28.17 1.40 -2.49
CA VAL A 131 27.74 1.60 -1.10
C VAL A 131 26.99 2.92 -0.97
N VAL A 132 25.91 2.93 -0.21
CA VAL A 132 25.14 4.18 0.01
C VAL A 132 25.83 5.03 1.08
N ASP A 133 26.45 6.10 0.66
CA ASP A 133 27.14 7.05 1.51
C ASP A 133 26.29 8.25 1.95
N THR A 134 26.86 9.05 2.87
CA THR A 134 26.21 10.26 3.33
C THR A 134 26.05 11.27 2.21
N GLY A 135 24.81 11.61 1.86
CA GLY A 135 24.49 12.58 0.81
C GLY A 135 24.10 11.95 -0.52
N GLU A 136 24.24 10.65 -0.70
CA GLU A 136 23.87 9.92 -1.91
C GLU A 136 22.39 9.49 -1.92
N GLN A 137 21.78 9.37 -0.75
CA GLN A 137 20.34 9.20 -0.66
C GLN A 137 19.64 10.53 -0.95
N VAL A 138 18.95 10.62 -2.07
CA VAL A 138 18.32 11.84 -2.56
C VAL A 138 16.83 11.67 -2.81
N PRO A 139 16.04 12.75 -2.76
CA PRO A 139 14.66 12.72 -3.24
C PRO A 139 14.62 12.35 -4.72
N PHE A 140 13.65 11.51 -5.10
CA PHE A 140 13.38 11.25 -6.51
C PHE A 140 12.33 12.25 -7.00
N ASP A 141 12.77 13.39 -7.48
CA ASP A 141 11.92 14.48 -8.01
C ASP A 141 12.65 15.28 -9.11
N SER A 142 11.90 16.12 -9.83
CA SER A 142 12.40 16.95 -10.90
C SER A 142 13.27 18.14 -10.43
N VAL A 143 13.40 18.35 -9.12
CA VAL A 143 14.38 19.32 -8.57
C VAL A 143 15.75 18.67 -8.45
N THR A 144 15.78 17.37 -8.15
CA THR A 144 17.01 16.58 -8.00
C THR A 144 17.55 16.09 -9.36
N PHE A 145 16.64 15.72 -10.26
CA PHE A 145 17.01 15.16 -11.57
C PHE A 145 16.79 16.20 -12.67
N ASP A 146 17.86 16.45 -13.43
CA ASP A 146 17.89 17.33 -14.59
C ASP A 146 18.70 16.67 -15.73
N HIS A 147 18.91 17.38 -16.84
CA HIS A 147 19.67 16.86 -17.97
C HIS A 147 21.12 16.50 -17.63
N THR A 148 21.69 17.06 -16.56
CA THR A 148 23.10 16.80 -16.19
C THR A 148 23.32 15.45 -15.53
N ASN A 149 22.28 14.91 -14.92
CA ASN A 149 22.29 13.61 -14.26
C ASN A 149 21.27 12.61 -14.85
N ALA A 150 20.65 12.94 -16.00
CA ALA A 150 19.64 12.11 -16.66
C ALA A 150 20.13 10.70 -17.02
N GLY A 151 21.44 10.50 -17.16
CA GLY A 151 22.03 9.18 -17.40
C GLY A 151 21.70 8.13 -16.34
N TRP A 152 21.40 8.54 -15.11
CA TRP A 152 20.93 7.64 -14.05
C TRP A 152 19.54 7.09 -14.28
N LEU A 153 18.73 7.72 -15.14
CA LEU A 153 17.38 7.30 -15.48
C LEU A 153 17.33 6.36 -16.69
N ASP A 154 18.47 6.13 -17.37
CA ASP A 154 18.59 5.29 -18.59
C ASP A 154 17.53 5.60 -19.66
N ILE A 155 17.32 6.88 -19.95
CA ILE A 155 16.29 7.32 -20.90
C ILE A 155 16.74 7.29 -22.37
N GLU A 156 17.99 6.95 -22.67
CA GLU A 156 18.56 6.97 -24.02
C GLU A 156 17.79 6.10 -25.04
N GLY A 157 17.11 5.06 -24.57
CA GLY A 157 16.30 4.17 -25.41
C GLY A 157 14.90 4.69 -25.71
N ASN A 158 14.45 5.77 -25.10
CA ASN A 158 13.12 6.30 -25.28
C ASN A 158 13.07 7.34 -26.40
N LEU A 159 12.58 6.93 -27.56
CA LEU A 159 12.51 7.79 -28.78
C LEU A 159 11.62 9.03 -28.62
N ALA A 160 10.79 9.10 -27.59
CA ALA A 160 9.90 10.22 -27.33
C ALA A 160 10.51 11.28 -26.41
N LEU A 161 11.65 10.98 -25.77
CA LEU A 161 12.29 11.86 -24.79
C LEU A 161 13.68 12.28 -25.28
N ASN A 162 14.01 13.52 -25.02
CA ASN A 162 15.34 14.06 -25.26
C ASN A 162 16.08 14.20 -23.92
N PRO A 163 17.12 13.37 -23.65
CA PRO A 163 17.85 13.44 -22.39
C PRO A 163 18.59 14.76 -22.17
N ASP A 164 18.79 15.54 -23.22
CA ASP A 164 19.45 16.86 -23.14
C ASP A 164 18.48 18.01 -22.82
N ALA A 165 17.18 17.71 -22.61
CA ALA A 165 16.17 18.70 -22.31
C ALA A 165 15.58 18.49 -20.92
N ASP A 166 15.76 19.43 -20.01
CA ASP A 166 15.20 19.37 -18.63
C ASP A 166 13.71 19.03 -18.64
N THR A 167 12.93 19.63 -19.55
CA THR A 167 11.48 19.36 -19.64
C THR A 167 11.17 17.89 -19.89
N ASP A 168 11.97 17.16 -20.67
CA ASP A 168 11.73 15.74 -20.93
C ASP A 168 12.17 14.88 -19.74
N VAL A 169 13.24 15.28 -19.04
CA VAL A 169 13.67 14.66 -17.79
C VAL A 169 12.61 14.88 -16.72
N ASP A 170 12.12 16.10 -16.53
CA ASP A 170 11.03 16.43 -15.61
C ASP A 170 9.79 15.59 -15.90
N ASN A 171 9.35 15.51 -17.14
CA ASN A 171 8.21 14.71 -17.56
C ASN A 171 8.39 13.23 -17.23
N LEU A 172 9.59 12.68 -17.40
CA LEU A 172 9.86 11.28 -17.06
C LEU A 172 9.82 11.06 -15.55
N VAL A 173 10.45 11.94 -14.78
CA VAL A 173 10.44 11.88 -13.31
C VAL A 173 9.02 11.96 -12.78
N ASP A 174 8.24 12.93 -13.26
CA ASP A 174 6.86 13.13 -12.86
C ASP A 174 5.99 11.91 -13.23
N TYR A 175 6.20 11.35 -14.42
CA TYR A 175 5.54 10.12 -14.82
C TYR A 175 5.89 8.94 -13.89
N ILE A 176 7.15 8.73 -13.55
CA ILE A 176 7.57 7.66 -12.62
C ILE A 176 6.96 7.91 -11.23
N ARG A 177 6.89 9.16 -10.80
CA ARG A 177 6.24 9.56 -9.55
C ARG A 177 4.73 9.30 -9.55
N GLY A 178 4.11 9.16 -10.72
CA GLY A 178 2.70 8.78 -10.85
C GLY A 178 1.81 9.81 -11.49
N ASP A 179 2.37 10.85 -12.10
CA ASP A 179 1.58 11.80 -12.88
C ASP A 179 1.25 11.25 -14.28
N GLN A 180 0.21 11.81 -14.89
CA GLN A 180 -0.14 11.50 -16.27
C GLN A 180 0.54 12.49 -17.21
N VAL A 181 1.52 11.99 -17.97
CA VAL A 181 2.28 12.80 -18.93
C VAL A 181 1.84 12.46 -20.35
N THR A 182 1.61 13.50 -21.16
CA THR A 182 1.23 13.35 -22.57
C THR A 182 2.36 12.69 -23.37
N GLY A 183 2.03 11.67 -24.15
CA GLY A 183 3.01 10.93 -24.96
C GLY A 183 3.57 9.70 -24.26
N LEU A 184 3.35 9.54 -22.97
CA LEU A 184 3.66 8.32 -22.23
C LEU A 184 2.40 7.46 -22.06
N ARG A 185 2.56 6.23 -21.59
CA ARG A 185 1.46 5.27 -21.39
C ARG A 185 0.37 5.90 -20.52
N ASN A 186 -0.89 5.78 -20.96
CA ASN A 186 -2.02 6.23 -20.15
C ASN A 186 -2.18 5.36 -18.91
N ARG A 187 -2.21 6.01 -17.74
CA ARG A 187 -2.44 5.35 -16.45
C ARG A 187 -3.78 5.71 -15.81
N ILE A 188 -4.58 6.55 -16.48
CA ILE A 188 -5.93 6.91 -16.03
C ILE A 188 -6.92 5.96 -16.72
N VAL A 189 -7.45 5.02 -15.97
CA VAL A 189 -8.30 3.94 -16.48
C VAL A 189 -9.42 3.62 -15.51
N ASP A 190 -10.53 3.13 -16.02
CA ASP A 190 -11.54 2.42 -15.24
C ASP A 190 -11.03 0.99 -15.04
N TYR A 191 -10.51 0.72 -13.84
CA TYR A 191 -9.82 -0.54 -13.56
C TYR A 191 -10.77 -1.68 -13.26
N ASP A 192 -11.78 -1.42 -12.45
CA ASP A 192 -12.74 -2.42 -11.96
C ASP A 192 -14.07 -2.42 -12.73
N GLY A 193 -14.24 -1.51 -13.69
CA GLY A 193 -15.42 -1.43 -14.54
C GLY A 193 -16.62 -0.76 -13.87
N ASP A 194 -16.41 -0.05 -12.78
CA ASP A 194 -17.46 0.65 -12.03
C ASP A 194 -17.87 2.00 -12.68
N GLY A 195 -17.17 2.44 -13.72
CA GLY A 195 -17.34 3.70 -14.42
C GLY A 195 -16.54 4.86 -13.84
N THR A 196 -15.75 4.63 -12.80
CA THR A 196 -14.87 5.61 -12.19
C THR A 196 -13.45 5.48 -12.76
N LEU A 197 -12.84 6.61 -13.13
CA LEU A 197 -11.47 6.62 -13.61
C LEU A 197 -10.49 6.73 -12.45
N GLU A 198 -9.55 5.81 -12.39
CA GLU A 198 -8.48 5.79 -11.40
C GLU A 198 -7.12 6.04 -12.04
N THR A 199 -6.23 6.69 -11.29
CA THR A 199 -4.83 6.85 -11.71
C THR A 199 -4.00 5.70 -11.14
N ILE A 200 -3.60 4.75 -11.99
CA ILE A 200 -2.80 3.59 -11.56
C ILE A 200 -1.37 4.00 -11.26
N ARG A 201 -0.97 3.89 -10.00
CA ARG A 201 0.35 4.27 -9.47
C ARG A 201 1.08 3.16 -8.74
N LEU A 202 0.44 2.01 -8.56
CA LEU A 202 1.05 0.82 -7.99
C LEU A 202 1.33 -0.16 -9.11
N GLY A 203 2.59 -0.56 -9.24
CA GLY A 203 2.98 -1.59 -10.18
C GLY A 203 2.45 -2.96 -9.77
N ASP A 204 2.49 -3.88 -10.69
CA ASP A 204 2.09 -5.25 -10.47
C ASP A 204 2.94 -5.95 -9.39
N ILE A 205 2.29 -6.73 -8.52
CA ILE A 205 2.90 -7.42 -7.39
C ILE A 205 2.90 -8.93 -7.67
N VAL A 206 3.88 -9.42 -8.42
CA VAL A 206 3.93 -10.84 -8.84
C VAL A 206 4.84 -11.68 -7.94
N HIS A 207 6.04 -11.18 -7.63
CA HIS A 207 7.09 -11.95 -6.97
C HIS A 207 7.46 -11.41 -5.58
N SER A 208 6.64 -10.55 -5.01
CA SER A 208 6.87 -9.96 -3.70
C SER A 208 5.78 -10.40 -2.73
N THR A 209 6.19 -10.62 -1.48
CA THR A 209 5.28 -10.90 -0.38
C THR A 209 5.22 -9.69 0.54
N PRO A 210 4.03 -9.22 0.92
CA PRO A 210 3.90 -8.15 1.89
C PRO A 210 4.62 -8.50 3.19
N THR A 211 5.51 -7.62 3.63
CA THR A 211 6.31 -7.83 4.85
C THR A 211 5.98 -6.73 5.86
N PRO A 212 5.24 -7.05 6.94
CA PRO A 212 4.93 -6.08 7.97
C PRO A 212 6.14 -5.85 8.88
N ALA A 213 6.45 -4.59 9.15
CA ALA A 213 7.35 -4.17 10.21
C ALA A 213 6.52 -3.45 11.28
N ALA A 214 6.20 -4.16 12.35
CA ALA A 214 5.33 -3.72 13.43
C ALA A 214 6.07 -3.66 14.78
N VAL A 215 5.33 -3.61 15.87
CA VAL A 215 5.88 -3.72 17.21
C VAL A 215 6.65 -5.06 17.37
N PRO A 216 7.77 -5.08 18.10
CA PRO A 216 8.50 -6.33 18.34
C PRO A 216 7.62 -7.33 19.10
N ALA A 217 7.33 -8.46 18.46
CA ALA A 217 6.41 -9.49 18.99
C ALA A 217 7.13 -10.74 19.52
N GLU A 218 8.44 -10.85 19.33
CA GLU A 218 9.23 -11.99 19.77
C GLU A 218 9.39 -12.00 21.31
N ALA A 219 9.65 -13.16 21.85
CA ALA A 219 9.74 -13.38 23.30
C ALA A 219 11.18 -13.70 23.76
N TYR A 220 12.21 -13.18 23.09
CA TYR A 220 13.60 -13.46 23.43
C TYR A 220 13.98 -12.99 24.84
N ASP A 221 13.37 -11.94 25.35
CA ASP A 221 13.52 -11.48 26.72
C ASP A 221 13.03 -12.52 27.76
N LEU A 222 11.98 -13.26 27.42
CA LEU A 222 11.40 -14.28 28.30
C LEU A 222 12.10 -15.65 28.12
N LEU A 223 12.41 -16.04 26.88
CA LEU A 223 12.95 -17.35 26.56
C LEU A 223 14.45 -17.43 26.82
N ALA A 224 15.20 -16.37 26.51
CA ALA A 224 16.65 -16.32 26.62
C ALA A 224 17.14 -15.38 27.73
N LEU A 225 16.24 -14.74 28.48
CA LEU A 225 16.56 -13.69 29.46
C LEU A 225 17.39 -12.55 28.85
N ASP A 226 17.10 -12.21 27.60
CA ASP A 226 17.82 -11.18 26.86
C ASP A 226 17.31 -9.79 27.25
N LEU A 227 18.05 -9.13 28.14
CA LEU A 227 17.70 -7.78 28.60
C LEU A 227 17.81 -6.73 27.47
N SER A 228 18.68 -6.94 26.49
CA SER A 228 18.80 -6.00 25.37
C SER A 228 17.56 -6.05 24.48
N TYR A 229 16.98 -7.23 24.30
CA TYR A 229 15.71 -7.37 23.59
C TYR A 229 14.53 -6.80 24.38
N PHE A 230 14.53 -6.93 25.70
CA PHE A 230 13.53 -6.29 26.57
C PHE A 230 13.55 -4.75 26.41
N GLU A 231 14.73 -4.14 26.41
CA GLU A 231 14.89 -2.70 26.20
C GLU A 231 14.42 -2.30 24.79
N TYR A 232 14.82 -3.05 23.76
CA TYR A 232 14.38 -2.84 22.38
C TYR A 232 12.84 -2.93 22.26
N ARG A 233 12.22 -3.97 22.82
CA ARG A 233 10.75 -4.15 22.81
C ARG A 233 10.04 -3.01 23.51
N ASN A 234 10.54 -2.55 24.66
CA ASN A 234 9.98 -1.40 25.36
C ASN A 234 10.12 -0.09 24.58
N GLN A 235 11.25 0.14 23.93
CA GLN A 235 11.49 1.30 23.10
C GLN A 235 10.51 1.38 21.93
N TYR A 236 10.21 0.23 21.30
CA TYR A 236 9.41 0.14 20.08
C TYR A 236 7.99 -0.39 20.32
N ARG A 237 7.52 -0.45 21.55
CA ARG A 237 6.19 -0.97 21.92
C ARG A 237 5.00 -0.27 21.25
N ASN A 238 5.19 1.00 20.86
CA ASN A 238 4.17 1.82 20.16
C ASN A 238 4.58 2.11 18.72
N ARG A 239 5.44 1.26 18.14
CA ARG A 239 5.88 1.43 16.77
C ARG A 239 4.71 1.22 15.82
N ARG A 240 4.58 2.17 14.88
CA ARG A 240 3.63 2.05 13.77
C ARG A 240 3.93 0.79 12.95
N GLN A 241 2.90 0.11 12.53
CA GLN A 241 3.03 -0.94 11.53
C GLN A 241 3.22 -0.32 10.16
N VAL A 242 4.24 -0.78 9.44
CA VAL A 242 4.49 -0.41 8.05
C VAL A 242 4.55 -1.70 7.25
N VAL A 243 3.83 -1.76 6.13
CA VAL A 243 3.86 -2.90 5.22
C VAL A 243 4.73 -2.53 4.02
N TYR A 244 5.79 -3.31 3.82
CA TYR A 244 6.71 -3.17 2.69
C TYR A 244 6.36 -4.18 1.60
N ILE A 245 6.41 -3.73 0.34
CA ILE A 245 6.19 -4.58 -0.82
C ILE A 245 6.96 -4.07 -2.03
N GLY A 246 7.59 -4.97 -2.77
CA GLY A 246 8.20 -4.67 -4.06
C GLY A 246 7.17 -4.80 -5.18
N ALA A 247 7.22 -3.92 -6.15
CA ALA A 247 6.36 -3.95 -7.32
C ALA A 247 7.17 -3.86 -8.63
N ASN A 248 6.55 -4.25 -9.74
CA ASN A 248 7.18 -4.25 -11.06
C ASN A 248 7.39 -2.84 -11.64
N ASP A 249 7.02 -1.80 -10.90
CA ASP A 249 7.39 -0.40 -11.21
C ASP A 249 8.83 -0.05 -10.80
N GLY A 250 9.59 -1.02 -10.28
CA GLY A 250 10.96 -0.83 -9.84
C GLY A 250 11.09 -0.24 -8.44
N MET A 251 10.00 -0.15 -7.69
CA MET A 251 9.97 0.47 -6.36
C MET A 251 9.74 -0.55 -5.26
N ILE A 252 10.24 -0.23 -4.08
CA ILE A 252 9.78 -0.80 -2.81
C ILE A 252 8.82 0.20 -2.19
N HIS A 253 7.57 -0.19 -2.09
CA HIS A 253 6.53 0.62 -1.46
C HIS A 253 6.47 0.35 0.03
N ALA A 254 6.20 1.39 0.80
CA ALA A 254 6.00 1.33 2.24
C ALA A 254 4.65 1.99 2.56
N PHE A 255 3.70 1.17 3.01
CA PHE A 255 2.36 1.62 3.37
C PHE A 255 2.21 1.65 4.88
N ASN A 256 1.53 2.68 5.39
CA ASN A 256 1.11 2.70 6.76
C ASN A 256 0.05 1.61 6.97
N GLY A 257 0.41 0.56 7.69
CA GLY A 257 -0.48 -0.56 8.02
C GLY A 257 -1.43 -0.29 9.18
N GLY A 258 -1.37 0.92 9.77
CA GLY A 258 -2.23 1.30 10.89
C GLY A 258 -1.90 0.60 12.21
N PHE A 259 -2.82 0.68 13.15
CA PHE A 259 -2.79 0.01 14.44
C PHE A 259 -4.20 -0.03 15.03
N PHE A 260 -4.42 -0.90 16.02
CA PHE A 260 -5.67 -0.93 16.75
C PHE A 260 -5.61 0.05 17.93
N GLU A 261 -6.65 0.86 18.08
CA GLU A 261 -6.87 1.73 19.23
C GLU A 261 -8.05 1.20 20.06
N GLU A 262 -7.88 1.13 21.38
CA GLU A 262 -9.00 0.92 22.28
C GLU A 262 -9.77 2.23 22.44
N ILE A 263 -11.06 2.21 22.05
CA ILE A 263 -11.88 3.44 21.99
C ILE A 263 -12.58 3.72 23.31
N ASN A 264 -12.86 2.67 24.09
CA ASN A 264 -13.60 2.82 25.35
C ASN A 264 -13.26 1.74 26.40
N ASP A 265 -13.72 1.97 27.64
CA ASP A 265 -13.53 1.05 28.77
C ASP A 265 -14.23 -0.31 28.61
N ALA A 266 -15.03 -0.49 27.56
CA ALA A 266 -15.70 -1.74 27.24
C ALA A 266 -14.81 -2.69 26.39
N GLY A 267 -13.62 -2.23 25.98
CA GLY A 267 -12.69 -3.01 25.16
C GLY A 267 -13.04 -3.03 23.69
N GLU A 268 -13.85 -2.07 23.23
CA GLU A 268 -14.09 -1.86 21.82
C GLU A 268 -12.82 -1.34 21.15
N VAL A 269 -12.40 -1.97 20.08
CA VAL A 269 -11.13 -1.72 19.41
C VAL A 269 -11.40 -1.26 18.00
N LYS A 270 -10.83 -0.10 17.67
CA LYS A 270 -10.91 0.47 16.33
C LYS A 270 -9.54 0.43 15.65
N PHE A 271 -9.54 0.11 14.38
CA PHE A 271 -8.35 0.27 13.56
C PHE A 271 -8.11 1.74 13.22
N GLY A 272 -6.91 2.22 13.41
CA GLY A 272 -6.55 3.62 13.20
C GLY A 272 -5.23 3.83 12.48
N PHE A 273 -5.05 5.04 11.97
CA PHE A 273 -3.85 5.46 11.22
C PHE A 273 -3.14 6.67 11.86
N THR A 274 -3.33 6.99 13.09
CA THR A 274 -2.75 8.20 13.72
C THR A 274 -1.23 8.21 13.85
#